data_a190b48d7f2725ece926103a1e9ce404
#
_entry.id   a190b48d7f2725ece926103a1e9ce404
#
_cell.length_a   1.000
_cell.length_b   1.000
_cell.length_c   1.000
_cell.angle_alpha   90.00
_cell.angle_beta   90.00
_cell.angle_gamma   90.00
#
_symmetry.space_group_name_H-M   'P 1'
#
loop_
_entity.id
_entity.type
_entity.pdbx_description
1 polymer ?
#
loop_
_entity_poly.entity_id
_entity_poly.type
_entity_poly.pdbx_seq_one_letter_code
_entity_poly.pdbx_strand_id
1 'polypeptide(L)'
;MEKDPSVADPLQPLCLSDSSNHVTYASSLLTLEELKILEGVLHQNKDVFAWTHSDMPKIHPPVGSHRLNVIPSSRPIRQKVRRFHPDRQKIIQSEVDKLLTSGFIRKEEYLNWMVNVVVVPKNGEKWRVCVDYTNLNDVFPKDSFSLPRIDEIVDSTVRHEILSFIDAFFGYHQIPMFQPDEEKTAFETLHGLYYYKVMPFGFKNVGATYQRLMTKIFKHIIG
;
A
#
# COMPACT_ATOMS: atom_id res chain seq x y z
N MET A 1 10.57 -17.81 -35.75
CA MET A 1 10.78 -16.39 -35.43
C MET A 1 10.80 -16.33 -33.91
N GLU A 2 12.00 -16.37 -33.32
CA GLU A 2 12.17 -16.28 -31.86
C GLU A 2 11.68 -14.89 -31.44
N LYS A 3 10.69 -14.84 -30.51
CA LYS A 3 10.25 -13.59 -29.89
C LYS A 3 11.38 -13.10 -29.00
N ASP A 4 11.74 -11.82 -29.14
CA ASP A 4 12.65 -11.14 -28.22
C ASP A 4 12.02 -11.18 -26.80
N PRO A 5 12.65 -11.83 -25.82
CA PRO A 5 12.09 -11.97 -24.48
C PRO A 5 11.99 -10.65 -23.71
N SER A 6 12.45 -9.53 -24.28
CA SER A 6 12.42 -8.21 -23.66
C SER A 6 11.14 -7.40 -23.98
N VAL A 7 10.29 -7.86 -24.88
CA VAL A 7 9.07 -7.15 -25.29
C VAL A 7 7.88 -7.72 -24.53
N ALA A 8 7.33 -6.92 -23.62
CA ALA A 8 6.07 -7.26 -22.96
C ALA A 8 4.94 -7.41 -23.99
N ASP A 9 4.05 -8.38 -23.78
CA ASP A 9 2.90 -8.58 -24.64
C ASP A 9 2.04 -7.30 -24.71
N PRO A 10 1.55 -6.93 -25.91
CA PRO A 10 0.66 -5.81 -26.01
C PRO A 10 -0.64 -6.09 -25.24
N LEU A 11 -1.11 -5.07 -24.51
CA LEU A 11 -2.28 -5.18 -23.64
C LEU A 11 -3.51 -4.54 -24.29
N GLN A 12 -4.66 -5.16 -24.07
CA GLN A 12 -5.96 -4.62 -24.46
C GLN A 12 -6.81 -4.36 -23.20
N PRO A 13 -7.61 -3.27 -23.17
CA PRO A 13 -8.45 -2.96 -22.03
C PRO A 13 -9.67 -3.89 -21.97
N LEU A 14 -10.02 -4.33 -20.75
CA LEU A 14 -11.25 -5.03 -20.40
C LEU A 14 -12.07 -4.19 -19.43
N CYS A 15 -13.32 -3.90 -19.78
CA CYS A 15 -14.25 -3.17 -18.91
C CYS A 15 -14.96 -4.14 -17.97
N LEU A 16 -14.83 -3.93 -16.66
CA LEU A 16 -15.45 -4.78 -15.62
C LEU A 16 -16.82 -4.26 -15.14
N SER A 17 -17.23 -3.08 -15.59
CA SER A 17 -18.55 -2.51 -15.29
C SER A 17 -18.98 -1.57 -16.41
N ASP A 18 -20.28 -1.25 -16.45
CA ASP A 18 -20.85 -0.27 -17.39
C ASP A 18 -20.32 1.16 -17.15
N SER A 19 -19.67 1.42 -16.02
CA SER A 19 -18.94 2.65 -15.77
C SER A 19 -17.55 2.58 -16.40
N SER A 20 -17.24 3.52 -17.29
CA SER A 20 -15.98 3.61 -18.05
C SER A 20 -14.68 3.66 -17.21
N ASN A 21 -14.80 3.67 -15.87
CA ASN A 21 -13.67 3.81 -14.95
C ASN A 21 -13.15 2.48 -14.37
N HIS A 22 -13.86 1.37 -14.58
CA HIS A 22 -13.48 0.06 -14.06
C HIS A 22 -12.85 -0.79 -15.15
N VAL A 23 -11.60 -0.49 -15.48
CA VAL A 23 -10.85 -1.12 -16.57
C VAL A 23 -9.66 -1.89 -16.03
N THR A 24 -9.52 -3.14 -16.46
CA THR A 24 -8.29 -3.93 -16.33
C THR A 24 -7.66 -4.17 -17.69
N TYR A 25 -6.55 -4.88 -17.75
CA TYR A 25 -5.84 -5.13 -18.99
C TYR A 25 -5.52 -6.62 -19.13
N ALA A 26 -5.71 -7.16 -20.34
CA ALA A 26 -5.34 -8.50 -20.70
C ALA A 26 -4.39 -8.51 -21.91
N SER A 27 -3.64 -9.59 -22.09
CA SER A 27 -2.81 -9.75 -23.29
C SER A 27 -3.71 -9.75 -24.54
N SER A 28 -3.33 -9.01 -25.57
CA SER A 28 -4.00 -9.02 -26.86
C SER A 28 -3.71 -10.30 -27.68
N LEU A 29 -2.83 -11.17 -27.18
CA LEU A 29 -2.50 -12.46 -27.78
C LEU A 29 -3.48 -13.56 -27.38
N LEU A 30 -4.36 -13.33 -26.40
CA LEU A 30 -5.41 -14.26 -26.01
C LEU A 30 -6.38 -14.50 -27.18
N THR A 31 -6.79 -15.74 -27.34
CA THR A 31 -7.86 -16.10 -28.28
C THR A 31 -9.20 -15.50 -27.83
N LEU A 32 -10.15 -15.39 -28.72
CA LEU A 32 -11.49 -14.88 -28.39
C LEU A 32 -12.21 -15.76 -27.34
N GLU A 33 -11.93 -17.05 -27.31
CA GLU A 33 -12.50 -17.98 -26.33
C GLU A 33 -11.89 -17.78 -24.94
N GLU A 34 -10.56 -17.72 -24.86
CA GLU A 34 -9.84 -17.43 -23.61
C GLU A 34 -10.24 -16.06 -23.04
N LEU A 35 -10.38 -15.05 -23.90
CA LEU A 35 -10.80 -13.72 -23.48
C LEU A 35 -12.21 -13.74 -22.88
N LYS A 36 -13.17 -14.45 -23.49
CA LYS A 36 -14.54 -14.60 -22.97
C LYS A 36 -14.56 -15.32 -21.62
N ILE A 37 -13.74 -16.36 -21.46
CA ILE A 37 -13.62 -17.08 -20.19
C ILE A 37 -13.08 -16.13 -19.11
N LEU A 38 -12.02 -15.39 -19.43
CA LEU A 38 -11.40 -14.40 -18.52
C LEU A 38 -12.41 -13.31 -18.11
N GLU A 39 -13.12 -12.73 -19.09
CA GLU A 39 -14.18 -11.74 -18.83
C GLU A 39 -15.27 -12.32 -17.92
N GLY A 40 -15.72 -13.54 -18.17
CA GLY A 40 -16.69 -14.22 -17.31
C GLY A 40 -16.24 -14.36 -15.86
N VAL A 41 -15.00 -14.79 -15.65
CA VAL A 41 -14.40 -14.92 -14.30
C VAL A 41 -14.30 -13.57 -13.62
N LEU A 42 -13.81 -12.54 -14.33
CA LEU A 42 -13.65 -11.20 -13.78
C LEU A 42 -15.00 -10.56 -13.41
N HIS A 43 -16.02 -10.72 -14.26
CA HIS A 43 -17.37 -10.23 -13.98
C HIS A 43 -18.04 -10.94 -12.80
N GLN A 44 -17.83 -12.25 -12.64
CA GLN A 44 -18.34 -13.02 -11.49
C GLN A 44 -17.72 -12.58 -10.17
N ASN A 45 -16.49 -12.05 -10.21
CA ASN A 45 -15.72 -11.66 -9.02
C ASN A 45 -15.45 -10.15 -8.96
N LYS A 46 -16.29 -9.33 -9.60
CA LYS A 46 -16.10 -7.87 -9.67
C LYS A 46 -16.07 -7.17 -8.31
N ASP A 47 -16.70 -7.75 -7.31
CA ASP A 47 -16.79 -7.28 -5.95
C ASP A 47 -15.50 -7.43 -5.14
N VAL A 48 -14.54 -8.23 -5.62
CA VAL A 48 -13.22 -8.35 -4.97
C VAL A 48 -12.21 -7.29 -5.46
N PHE A 49 -12.57 -6.52 -6.49
CA PHE A 49 -11.71 -5.44 -7.00
C PHE A 49 -12.03 -4.12 -6.31
N ALA A 50 -10.99 -3.41 -5.87
CA ALA A 50 -11.10 -2.10 -5.27
C ALA A 50 -10.66 -1.02 -6.27
N TRP A 51 -11.49 -0.02 -6.51
CA TRP A 51 -11.26 1.13 -7.38
C TRP A 51 -11.06 2.41 -6.61
N THR A 52 -11.61 2.46 -5.40
CA THR A 52 -11.49 3.57 -4.47
C THR A 52 -11.13 3.08 -3.07
N HIS A 53 -10.74 3.99 -2.19
CA HIS A 53 -10.43 3.65 -0.81
C HIS A 53 -11.64 3.09 -0.04
N SER A 54 -12.86 3.45 -0.45
CA SER A 54 -14.10 2.95 0.17
C SER A 54 -14.39 1.48 -0.15
N ASP A 55 -13.84 0.97 -1.26
CA ASP A 55 -14.06 -0.41 -1.69
C ASP A 55 -13.15 -1.41 -0.95
N MET A 56 -12.20 -0.89 -0.16
CA MET A 56 -11.20 -1.70 0.51
C MET A 56 -11.71 -2.23 1.85
N PRO A 57 -11.91 -3.56 2.01
CA PRO A 57 -12.16 -4.14 3.31
C PRO A 57 -10.90 -4.02 4.17
N LYS A 58 -11.03 -3.48 5.38
CA LYS A 58 -9.95 -3.49 6.37
C LYS A 58 -9.71 -4.92 6.84
N ILE A 59 -8.43 -5.31 6.89
CA ILE A 59 -8.05 -6.60 7.49
C ILE A 59 -8.40 -6.58 8.97
N HIS A 60 -9.08 -7.62 9.43
CA HIS A 60 -9.49 -7.70 10.82
C HIS A 60 -8.27 -7.81 11.74
N PRO A 61 -8.13 -6.99 12.83
CA PRO A 61 -6.94 -6.98 13.69
C PRO A 61 -6.46 -8.34 14.20
N PRO A 62 -7.32 -9.32 14.53
CA PRO A 62 -6.93 -10.68 14.87
C PRO A 62 -6.23 -11.46 13.75
N VAL A 63 -6.47 -11.13 12.48
CA VAL A 63 -5.78 -11.75 11.34
C VAL A 63 -4.34 -11.26 11.25
N GLY A 64 -4.13 -9.96 11.45
CA GLY A 64 -2.82 -9.34 11.50
C GLY A 64 -2.90 -7.84 11.76
N SER A 65 -1.87 -7.31 12.44
CA SER A 65 -1.67 -5.89 12.67
C SER A 65 -0.17 -5.58 12.61
N HIS A 66 0.16 -4.36 12.24
CA HIS A 66 1.55 -3.89 12.25
C HIS A 66 1.95 -3.41 13.65
N ARG A 67 3.05 -3.96 14.19
CA ARG A 67 3.63 -3.56 15.48
C ARG A 67 5.01 -2.96 15.25
N LEU A 68 5.28 -1.85 15.93
CA LEU A 68 6.58 -1.20 15.83
C LEU A 68 7.63 -1.88 16.70
N ASN A 69 7.23 -2.49 17.83
CA ASN A 69 8.16 -3.06 18.80
C ASN A 69 9.23 -2.04 19.24
N VAL A 70 8.82 -0.79 19.48
CA VAL A 70 9.72 0.28 19.92
C VAL A 70 10.44 -0.15 21.19
N ILE A 71 11.74 0.09 21.24
CA ILE A 71 12.58 -0.22 22.41
C ILE A 71 12.02 0.56 23.62
N PRO A 72 11.68 -0.11 24.74
CA PRO A 72 10.98 0.51 25.88
C PRO A 72 11.69 1.72 26.49
N SER A 73 13.01 1.76 26.42
CA SER A 73 13.84 2.88 26.90
C SER A 73 13.91 4.07 25.94
N SER A 74 13.34 3.95 24.74
CA SER A 74 13.40 5.01 23.74
C SER A 74 12.54 6.20 24.14
N ARG A 75 13.11 7.38 24.01
CA ARG A 75 12.36 8.63 24.22
C ARG A 75 11.48 8.93 23.01
N PRO A 76 10.30 9.54 23.21
CA PRO A 76 9.48 10.02 22.12
C PRO A 76 10.27 10.94 21.18
N ILE A 77 10.12 10.70 19.89
CA ILE A 77 10.78 11.49 18.86
C ILE A 77 9.93 12.72 18.58
N ARG A 78 10.59 13.89 18.60
CA ARG A 78 9.99 15.16 18.22
C ARG A 78 10.90 15.87 17.23
N GLN A 79 10.50 15.87 15.95
CA GLN A 79 11.21 16.62 14.92
C GLN A 79 10.83 18.10 15.00
N LYS A 80 11.76 18.98 14.64
CA LYS A 80 11.46 20.42 14.49
C LYS A 80 10.49 20.61 13.32
N VAL A 81 9.40 21.34 13.58
CA VAL A 81 8.34 21.60 12.57
C VAL A 81 8.91 22.21 11.29
N ARG A 82 8.57 21.61 10.16
CA ARG A 82 8.93 22.13 8.83
C ARG A 82 7.84 23.09 8.34
N ARG A 83 8.26 24.22 7.81
CA ARG A 83 7.38 25.19 7.14
C ARG A 83 7.39 24.94 5.64
N PHE A 84 6.23 24.99 5.03
CA PHE A 84 6.06 24.78 3.59
C PHE A 84 5.50 26.03 2.92
N HIS A 85 5.84 26.22 1.64
CA HIS A 85 5.19 27.21 0.78
C HIS A 85 3.68 26.93 0.70
N PRO A 86 2.82 27.98 0.57
CA PRO A 86 1.35 27.80 0.54
C PRO A 86 0.84 26.75 -0.44
N ASP A 87 1.45 26.61 -1.61
CA ASP A 87 1.02 25.61 -2.60
C ASP A 87 1.26 24.18 -2.12
N ARG A 88 2.41 23.93 -1.46
CA ARG A 88 2.67 22.61 -0.85
C ARG A 88 1.76 22.33 0.34
N GLN A 89 1.37 23.38 1.07
CA GLN A 89 0.39 23.24 2.16
C GLN A 89 -0.98 22.78 1.65
N LYS A 90 -1.45 23.32 0.51
CA LYS A 90 -2.69 22.84 -0.15
C LYS A 90 -2.62 21.38 -0.55
N ILE A 91 -1.46 20.93 -1.06
CA ILE A 91 -1.25 19.53 -1.42
C ILE A 91 -1.31 18.64 -0.18
N ILE A 92 -0.62 19.03 0.91
CA ILE A 92 -0.63 18.32 2.18
C ILE A 92 -2.06 18.23 2.71
N GLN A 93 -2.81 19.35 2.72
CA GLN A 93 -4.18 19.37 3.22
C GLN A 93 -5.10 18.46 2.41
N SER A 94 -5.02 18.50 1.08
CA SER A 94 -5.81 17.62 0.21
C SER A 94 -5.55 16.14 0.50
N GLU A 95 -4.30 15.77 0.77
CA GLU A 95 -3.96 14.39 1.12
C GLU A 95 -4.45 13.99 2.51
N VAL A 96 -4.31 14.87 3.51
CA VAL A 96 -4.86 14.67 4.86
C VAL A 96 -6.37 14.48 4.81
N ASP A 97 -7.10 15.29 4.04
CA ASP A 97 -8.55 15.19 3.92
C ASP A 97 -8.98 13.84 3.32
N LYS A 98 -8.26 13.34 2.31
CA LYS A 98 -8.50 12.01 1.74
C LYS A 98 -8.27 10.90 2.78
N LEU A 99 -7.17 10.96 3.51
CA LEU A 99 -6.83 9.96 4.53
C LEU A 99 -7.83 9.98 5.69
N LEU A 100 -8.30 11.16 6.11
CA LEU A 100 -9.35 11.31 7.12
C LEU A 100 -10.67 10.73 6.64
N THR A 101 -11.10 11.06 5.43
CA THR A 101 -12.34 10.55 4.83
C THR A 101 -12.32 9.04 4.71
N SER A 102 -11.17 8.46 4.39
CA SER A 102 -10.98 6.99 4.33
C SER A 102 -10.85 6.36 5.73
N GLY A 103 -10.78 7.14 6.80
CA GLY A 103 -10.61 6.65 8.16
C GLY A 103 -9.26 5.97 8.42
N PHE A 104 -8.23 6.34 7.64
CA PHE A 104 -6.87 5.80 7.79
C PHE A 104 -6.05 6.54 8.84
N ILE A 105 -6.39 7.81 9.07
CA ILE A 105 -5.77 8.64 10.11
C ILE A 105 -6.84 9.18 11.05
N ARG A 106 -6.37 9.66 12.21
CA ARG A 106 -7.18 10.36 13.20
C ARG A 106 -6.50 11.66 13.59
N LYS A 107 -7.29 12.71 13.82
CA LYS A 107 -6.83 13.97 14.39
C LYS A 107 -6.78 13.87 15.91
N GLU A 108 -5.75 14.47 16.52
CA GLU A 108 -5.56 14.51 17.96
C GLU A 108 -5.01 15.88 18.38
N GLU A 109 -5.18 16.26 19.64
CA GLU A 109 -4.69 17.54 20.14
C GLU A 109 -3.30 17.43 20.78
N TYR A 110 -3.03 16.33 21.47
CA TYR A 110 -1.79 16.15 22.23
C TYR A 110 -1.16 14.80 21.96
N LEU A 111 0.03 14.83 21.37
CA LEU A 111 0.79 13.63 21.07
C LEU A 111 2.25 13.79 21.52
N ASN A 112 2.84 12.73 22.03
CA ASN A 112 4.23 12.72 22.47
C ASN A 112 5.21 12.51 21.31
N TRP A 113 4.82 11.72 20.32
CA TRP A 113 5.60 11.45 19.13
C TRP A 113 5.19 12.42 18.03
N MET A 114 6.15 13.04 17.35
CA MET A 114 5.86 13.96 16.26
C MET A 114 6.96 13.92 15.20
N VAL A 115 6.58 13.60 13.99
CA VAL A 115 7.44 13.67 12.82
C VAL A 115 6.86 14.62 11.77
N ASN A 116 7.65 14.99 10.79
CA ASN A 116 7.21 15.91 9.73
C ASN A 116 6.67 15.16 8.52
N VAL A 117 5.82 15.82 7.77
CA VAL A 117 5.51 15.43 6.40
C VAL A 117 6.61 15.88 5.45
N VAL A 118 6.71 15.21 4.30
CA VAL A 118 7.61 15.55 3.20
C VAL A 118 6.80 15.52 1.90
N VAL A 119 7.02 16.51 1.05
CA VAL A 119 6.35 16.59 -0.24
C VAL A 119 7.39 16.39 -1.32
N VAL A 120 7.27 15.30 -2.08
CA VAL A 120 8.20 14.93 -3.14
C VAL A 120 7.53 14.94 -4.51
N PRO A 121 8.22 15.37 -5.57
CA PRO A 121 7.68 15.31 -6.91
C PRO A 121 7.53 13.85 -7.37
N LYS A 122 6.50 13.60 -8.17
CA LYS A 122 6.28 12.35 -8.90
C LYS A 122 6.27 12.69 -10.39
N ASN A 123 6.56 11.72 -11.24
CA ASN A 123 6.50 11.90 -12.69
C ASN A 123 5.14 12.50 -13.12
N GLY A 124 5.15 13.46 -14.06
CA GLY A 124 3.94 14.08 -14.60
C GLY A 124 3.31 15.15 -13.71
N GLU A 125 4.10 16.07 -13.15
CA GLU A 125 3.66 17.23 -12.34
C GLU A 125 2.84 16.89 -11.08
N LYS A 126 2.76 15.61 -10.73
CA LYS A 126 2.07 15.16 -9.52
C LYS A 126 3.02 15.21 -8.32
N TRP A 127 2.44 15.41 -7.14
CA TRP A 127 3.17 15.43 -5.87
C TRP A 127 2.74 14.24 -5.02
N ARG A 128 3.67 13.72 -4.23
CA ARG A 128 3.39 12.71 -3.20
C ARG A 128 3.68 13.32 -1.84
N VAL A 129 2.73 13.18 -0.92
CA VAL A 129 2.92 13.49 0.49
C VAL A 129 3.35 12.22 1.21
N CYS A 130 4.47 12.30 1.92
CA CYS A 130 5.01 11.21 2.72
C CYS A 130 5.22 11.70 4.14
N VAL A 131 5.32 10.78 5.09
CA VAL A 131 5.72 11.08 6.47
C VAL A 131 7.16 10.63 6.70
N ASP A 132 7.96 11.49 7.32
CA ASP A 132 9.39 11.24 7.56
C ASP A 132 9.61 10.40 8.84
N TYR A 133 9.52 9.10 8.69
CA TYR A 133 9.74 8.16 9.78
C TYR A 133 11.20 7.78 10.02
N THR A 134 12.19 8.48 9.44
CA THR A 134 13.61 8.12 9.56
C THR A 134 14.02 7.92 11.02
N ASN A 135 13.78 8.91 11.87
CA ASN A 135 14.14 8.80 13.27
C ASN A 135 13.33 7.73 14.04
N LEU A 136 12.06 7.54 13.66
CA LEU A 136 11.23 6.49 14.26
C LEU A 136 11.73 5.09 13.86
N ASN A 137 12.20 4.93 12.64
CA ASN A 137 12.82 3.70 12.17
C ASN A 137 14.08 3.29 12.96
N ASP A 138 14.76 4.25 13.59
CA ASP A 138 15.97 3.98 14.36
C ASP A 138 15.67 3.36 15.74
N VAL A 139 14.48 3.60 16.31
CA VAL A 139 14.12 3.18 17.68
C VAL A 139 13.37 1.86 17.79
N PHE A 140 13.20 1.13 16.70
CA PHE A 140 12.68 -0.22 16.72
C PHE A 140 13.55 -1.19 15.90
N PRO A 141 13.61 -2.49 16.25
CA PRO A 141 14.47 -3.44 15.59
C PRO A 141 14.02 -3.70 14.15
N LYS A 142 14.96 -4.06 13.27
CA LYS A 142 14.64 -4.59 11.95
C LYS A 142 14.00 -5.98 12.12
N ASP A 143 12.91 -6.21 11.39
CA ASP A 143 12.29 -7.54 11.32
C ASP A 143 13.22 -8.50 10.55
N SER A 144 13.45 -9.67 11.11
CA SER A 144 14.30 -10.71 10.53
C SER A 144 13.56 -11.59 9.51
N PHE A 145 12.27 -11.30 9.25
CA PHE A 145 11.49 -12.07 8.27
C PHE A 145 12.14 -11.98 6.90
N SER A 146 12.47 -13.15 6.33
CA SER A 146 13.06 -13.24 4.99
C SER A 146 12.00 -12.89 3.95
N LEU A 147 12.31 -11.92 3.09
CA LEU A 147 11.50 -11.64 1.92
C LEU A 147 11.79 -12.69 0.84
N PRO A 148 10.79 -13.08 0.03
CA PRO A 148 10.98 -13.97 -1.08
C PRO A 148 12.06 -13.44 -2.03
N ARG A 149 12.88 -14.34 -2.55
CA ARG A 149 13.88 -13.97 -3.57
C ARG A 149 13.19 -13.86 -4.92
N ILE A 150 13.50 -12.80 -5.65
CA ILE A 150 12.91 -12.54 -6.96
C ILE A 150 13.21 -13.71 -7.91
N ASP A 151 14.43 -14.23 -7.87
CA ASP A 151 14.87 -15.36 -8.71
C ASP A 151 13.98 -16.60 -8.48
N GLU A 152 13.66 -16.93 -7.22
CA GLU A 152 12.80 -18.07 -6.87
C GLU A 152 11.37 -17.88 -7.40
N ILE A 153 10.84 -16.62 -7.37
CA ILE A 153 9.54 -16.30 -7.92
C ILE A 153 9.55 -16.46 -9.44
N VAL A 154 10.58 -15.93 -10.11
CA VAL A 154 10.73 -16.04 -11.57
C VAL A 154 10.82 -17.52 -11.96
N ASP A 155 11.68 -18.30 -11.33
CA ASP A 155 11.84 -19.73 -11.62
C ASP A 155 10.53 -20.52 -11.44
N SER A 156 9.72 -20.16 -10.46
CA SER A 156 8.41 -20.79 -10.25
C SER A 156 7.40 -20.49 -11.35
N THR A 157 7.56 -19.37 -12.07
CA THR A 157 6.63 -18.94 -13.14
C THR A 157 7.01 -19.41 -14.55
N VAL A 158 8.26 -19.85 -14.78
CA VAL A 158 8.80 -20.20 -16.12
C VAL A 158 8.02 -21.33 -16.82
N ARG A 159 7.30 -22.18 -16.08
CA ARG A 159 6.54 -23.31 -16.62
C ARG A 159 5.07 -23.00 -16.92
N HIS A 160 4.63 -21.77 -16.71
CA HIS A 160 3.25 -21.36 -16.93
C HIS A 160 3.13 -20.54 -18.22
N GLU A 161 2.18 -20.89 -19.08
CA GLU A 161 1.94 -20.21 -20.34
C GLU A 161 1.22 -18.86 -20.14
N ILE A 162 0.42 -18.74 -19.07
CA ILE A 162 -0.35 -17.55 -18.73
C ILE A 162 -0.06 -17.15 -17.28
N LEU A 163 0.22 -15.88 -17.07
CA LEU A 163 0.44 -15.29 -15.74
C LEU A 163 -0.61 -14.21 -15.47
N SER A 164 -1.11 -14.18 -14.25
CA SER A 164 -1.99 -13.15 -13.75
C SER A 164 -1.26 -12.32 -12.69
N PHE A 165 -1.28 -10.99 -12.84
CA PHE A 165 -0.67 -10.06 -11.90
C PHE A 165 -1.79 -9.32 -11.17
N ILE A 166 -1.87 -9.54 -9.86
CA ILE A 166 -2.85 -8.88 -8.98
C ILE A 166 -2.09 -7.90 -8.10
N ASP A 167 -2.39 -6.61 -8.24
CA ASP A 167 -1.86 -5.57 -7.36
C ASP A 167 -2.84 -5.32 -6.21
N ALA A 168 -2.33 -5.32 -4.99
CA ALA A 168 -3.13 -4.98 -3.83
C ALA A 168 -3.27 -3.45 -3.73
N PHE A 169 -4.38 -2.92 -4.22
CA PHE A 169 -4.70 -1.50 -4.16
C PHE A 169 -4.52 -0.98 -2.72
N PHE A 170 -3.58 -0.05 -2.51
CA PHE A 170 -3.21 0.46 -1.18
C PHE A 170 -3.03 -0.62 -0.11
N GLY A 171 -2.45 -1.77 -0.47
CA GLY A 171 -2.40 -2.97 0.37
C GLY A 171 -1.86 -2.74 1.80
N TYR A 172 -0.94 -1.80 1.99
CA TYR A 172 -0.44 -1.46 3.33
C TYR A 172 -1.52 -0.80 4.20
N HIS A 173 -2.36 0.05 3.64
CA HIS A 173 -3.46 0.71 4.36
C HIS A 173 -4.61 -0.23 4.72
N GLN A 174 -4.63 -1.46 4.19
CA GLN A 174 -5.58 -2.48 4.65
C GLN A 174 -5.16 -3.11 5.99
N ILE A 175 -3.88 -3.03 6.35
CA ILE A 175 -3.32 -3.60 7.58
C ILE A 175 -3.49 -2.61 8.72
N PRO A 176 -4.24 -2.93 9.79
CA PRO A 176 -4.36 -2.05 10.95
C PRO A 176 -3.02 -1.92 11.69
N MET A 177 -2.78 -0.76 12.27
CA MET A 177 -1.75 -0.60 13.28
C MET A 177 -2.15 -1.35 14.55
N PHE A 178 -1.17 -1.83 15.29
CA PHE A 178 -1.38 -2.25 16.66
C PHE A 178 -1.75 -1.02 17.51
N GLN A 179 -2.93 -1.03 18.14
CA GLN A 179 -3.51 0.13 18.79
C GLN A 179 -2.55 0.91 19.72
N PRO A 180 -1.73 0.27 20.57
CA PRO A 180 -0.74 0.97 21.40
C PRO A 180 0.41 1.64 20.63
N ASP A 181 0.55 1.36 19.33
CA ASP A 181 1.57 1.96 18.47
C ASP A 181 1.00 3.03 17.53
N GLU A 182 -0.33 3.20 17.45
CA GLU A 182 -0.96 4.17 16.58
C GLU A 182 -0.42 5.59 16.79
N GLU A 183 -0.42 6.07 18.03
CA GLU A 183 0.05 7.43 18.39
C GLU A 183 1.54 7.66 18.09
N LYS A 184 2.34 6.59 18.00
CA LYS A 184 3.76 6.70 17.65
C LYS A 184 3.96 7.07 16.18
N THR A 185 2.93 6.89 15.35
CA THR A 185 2.93 7.26 13.93
C THR A 185 2.61 8.73 13.69
N ALA A 186 2.53 9.53 14.75
CA ALA A 186 2.04 10.90 14.71
C ALA A 186 2.89 11.82 13.83
N PHE A 187 2.20 12.64 13.05
CA PHE A 187 2.80 13.68 12.22
C PHE A 187 2.06 15.01 12.36
N GLU A 188 2.83 16.08 12.17
CA GLU A 188 2.32 17.45 12.30
C GLU A 188 2.17 18.10 10.93
N THR A 189 1.07 18.84 10.79
CA THR A 189 0.79 19.73 9.66
C THR A 189 0.38 21.12 10.17
N LEU A 190 0.23 22.08 9.28
CA LEU A 190 -0.29 23.41 9.66
C LEU A 190 -1.70 23.36 10.28
N HIS A 191 -2.48 22.32 9.98
CA HIS A 191 -3.89 22.21 10.34
C HIS A 191 -4.13 21.27 11.54
N GLY A 192 -3.06 20.73 12.13
CA GLY A 192 -3.13 19.91 13.34
C GLY A 192 -2.22 18.72 13.35
N LEU A 193 -2.39 17.92 14.39
CA LEU A 193 -1.70 16.66 14.63
C LEU A 193 -2.58 15.49 14.20
N TYR A 194 -1.98 14.52 13.56
CA TYR A 194 -2.65 13.32 13.06
C TYR A 194 -1.80 12.10 13.32
N TYR A 195 -2.42 10.93 13.43
CA TYR A 195 -1.73 9.65 13.49
C TYR A 195 -2.46 8.59 12.66
N TYR A 196 -1.74 7.56 12.24
CA TYR A 196 -2.29 6.49 11.43
C TYR A 196 -2.92 5.39 12.28
N LYS A 197 -4.10 4.94 11.88
CA LYS A 197 -4.80 3.75 12.37
C LYS A 197 -4.47 2.50 11.55
N VAL A 198 -3.87 2.70 10.40
CA VAL A 198 -3.45 1.67 9.45
C VAL A 198 -1.96 1.80 9.19
N MET A 199 -1.33 0.75 8.70
CA MET A 199 0.10 0.72 8.44
C MET A 199 0.48 1.72 7.34
N PRO A 200 1.21 2.81 7.66
CA PRO A 200 1.61 3.80 6.67
C PRO A 200 2.83 3.34 5.88
N PHE A 201 3.09 3.99 4.76
CA PHE A 201 4.35 3.89 4.05
C PHE A 201 5.49 4.54 4.85
N GLY A 202 6.72 4.05 4.65
CA GLY A 202 7.93 4.65 5.20
C GLY A 202 8.52 3.95 6.42
N PHE A 203 7.85 2.96 7.01
CA PHE A 203 8.46 2.10 8.03
C PHE A 203 9.35 1.02 7.41
N LYS A 204 10.48 0.73 8.06
CA LYS A 204 11.44 -0.28 7.56
C LYS A 204 10.91 -1.71 7.54
N ASN A 205 9.88 -2.02 8.33
CA ASN A 205 9.34 -3.37 8.49
C ASN A 205 8.01 -3.61 7.78
N VAL A 206 7.49 -2.66 6.98
CA VAL A 206 6.20 -2.81 6.28
C VAL A 206 6.20 -4.00 5.32
N GLY A 207 7.28 -4.18 4.55
CA GLY A 207 7.42 -5.30 3.63
C GLY A 207 7.36 -6.65 4.33
N ALA A 208 8.08 -6.80 5.45
CA ALA A 208 8.07 -8.03 6.25
C ALA A 208 6.68 -8.32 6.83
N THR A 209 6.00 -7.31 7.36
CA THR A 209 4.63 -7.45 7.89
C THR A 209 3.66 -7.85 6.78
N TYR A 210 3.72 -7.17 5.64
CA TYR A 210 2.87 -7.47 4.49
C TYR A 210 3.09 -8.90 3.99
N GLN A 211 4.33 -9.28 3.75
CA GLN A 211 4.66 -10.61 3.25
C GLN A 211 4.26 -11.74 4.23
N ARG A 212 4.50 -11.54 5.53
CA ARG A 212 4.05 -12.49 6.57
C ARG A 212 2.53 -12.65 6.56
N LEU A 213 1.81 -11.56 6.35
CA LEU A 213 0.35 -11.58 6.28
C LEU A 213 -0.12 -12.31 5.00
N MET A 214 0.48 -12.01 3.86
CA MET A 214 0.17 -12.70 2.59
C MET A 214 0.43 -14.20 2.71
N THR A 215 1.58 -14.60 3.25
CA THR A 215 1.89 -16.01 3.51
C THR A 215 0.83 -16.67 4.41
N LYS A 216 0.35 -15.95 5.44
CA LYS A 216 -0.69 -16.48 6.34
C LYS A 216 -2.05 -16.63 5.65
N ILE A 217 -2.46 -15.64 4.86
CA ILE A 217 -3.76 -15.63 4.17
C ILE A 217 -3.78 -16.68 3.06
N PHE A 218 -2.74 -16.76 2.27
CA PHE A 218 -2.65 -17.62 1.10
C PHE A 218 -2.00 -18.99 1.38
N LYS A 219 -1.75 -19.33 2.65
CA LYS A 219 -1.09 -20.58 3.06
C LYS A 219 -1.66 -21.84 2.42
N HIS A 220 -2.95 -21.85 2.11
CA HIS A 220 -3.64 -23.00 1.52
C HIS A 220 -3.61 -23.02 -0.02
N ILE A 221 -3.11 -21.95 -0.63
CA ILE A 221 -3.06 -21.75 -2.09
C ILE A 221 -1.62 -21.81 -2.58
N ILE A 222 -0.68 -21.34 -1.75
CA ILE A 222 0.75 -21.44 -2.02
C ILE A 222 1.17 -22.86 -1.60
N GLY A 223 1.31 -23.75 -2.58
CA GLY A 223 1.72 -25.13 -2.40
C GLY A 223 3.13 -25.31 -1.84
#